data_90133b0ae1e9213990f13ac2081f2e8e
#
_entry.id   90133b0ae1e9213990f13ac2081f2e8e
#
_cell.length_a   1.000
_cell.length_b   1.000
_cell.length_c   1.000
_cell.angle_alpha   90.00
_cell.angle_beta   90.00
_cell.angle_gamma   90.00
#
_symmetry.space_group_name_H-M   'P 1'
#
loop_
_entity.id
_entity.type
_entity.pdbx_description
1 polymer ?
#
loop_
_entity_poly.entity_id
_entity_poly.type
_entity_poly.pdbx_seq_one_letter_code
_entity_poly.pdbx_strand_id
1 'polypeptide(L)'
;AFILGRNMFGPIRGEWPDDAWKGWWGDNPPYHAPTFILTHHARAPIMMEGGTTFHFITNGIEAALAQAKAAAGDLDVKIGGGVLTVRQYLLAGAIDELHLAQSPVVLGRGESLFADIDLPGLGYRVTETVPTELATHIVLTR
;
A
#
# COMPACT_ATOMS: atom_id res chain seq x y z
N ALA A 1 -1.85 -2.79 10.86
CA ALA A 1 -2.01 -1.46 10.24
C ALA A 1 -1.82 -1.53 8.74
N PHE A 2 -2.23 -0.47 8.03
CA PHE A 2 -2.10 -0.39 6.57
C PHE A 2 -1.36 0.88 6.16
N ILE A 3 -0.63 0.80 5.03
CA ILE A 3 -0.03 1.96 4.36
C ILE A 3 -0.50 1.97 2.91
N LEU A 4 -0.98 3.13 2.45
CA LEU A 4 -1.48 3.34 1.09
C LEU A 4 -0.88 4.61 0.50
N GLY A 5 -0.62 4.62 -0.79
CA GLY A 5 -0.36 5.84 -1.53
C GLY A 5 -1.65 6.65 -1.72
N ARG A 6 -1.52 7.97 -1.88
CA ARG A 6 -2.66 8.88 -2.03
C ARG A 6 -3.64 8.46 -3.14
N ASN A 7 -3.11 7.93 -4.25
CA ASN A 7 -3.94 7.50 -5.37
C ASN A 7 -4.83 6.29 -5.06
N MET A 8 -4.45 5.51 -4.05
CA MET A 8 -5.29 4.43 -3.52
C MET A 8 -6.42 4.96 -2.65
N PHE A 9 -6.23 6.10 -1.98
CA PHE A 9 -7.27 6.75 -1.18
C PHE A 9 -8.29 7.50 -2.05
N GLY A 10 -7.85 8.17 -3.12
CA GLY A 10 -8.78 8.97 -3.92
C GLY A 10 -8.19 9.55 -5.21
N PRO A 11 -9.05 10.15 -6.04
CA PRO A 11 -8.68 10.73 -7.32
C PRO A 11 -8.11 12.14 -7.22
N ILE A 12 -8.27 12.82 -6.07
CA ILE A 12 -7.88 14.21 -5.88
C ILE A 12 -6.37 14.36 -5.93
N ARG A 13 -5.90 15.28 -6.75
CA ARG A 13 -4.49 15.65 -6.90
C ARG A 13 -4.24 17.07 -6.36
N GLY A 14 -3.00 17.36 -5.94
CA GLY A 14 -2.65 18.64 -5.34
C GLY A 14 -3.27 18.85 -3.94
N GLU A 15 -3.57 20.08 -3.59
CA GLU A 15 -4.21 20.44 -2.33
C GLU A 15 -5.57 19.74 -2.15
N TRP A 16 -5.99 19.58 -0.92
CA TRP A 16 -7.34 19.10 -0.61
C TRP A 16 -8.32 20.28 -0.81
N PRO A 17 -9.30 20.18 -1.73
CA PRO A 17 -10.24 21.29 -1.96
C PRO A 17 -11.19 21.47 -0.77
N ASP A 18 -11.48 20.39 -0.07
CA ASP A 18 -12.34 20.31 1.11
C ASP A 18 -12.16 18.96 1.82
N ASP A 19 -12.98 18.69 2.83
CA ASP A 19 -12.99 17.45 3.60
C ASP A 19 -14.07 16.45 3.17
N ALA A 20 -14.75 16.69 2.03
CA ALA A 20 -15.88 15.86 1.60
C ALA A 20 -15.46 14.46 1.16
N TRP A 21 -14.29 14.32 0.51
CA TRP A 21 -13.81 13.02 0.06
C TRP A 21 -13.23 12.20 1.22
N LYS A 22 -13.80 11.02 1.47
CA LYS A 22 -13.42 10.11 2.58
C LYS A 22 -12.86 8.76 2.13
N GLY A 23 -12.51 8.61 0.86
CA GLY A 23 -12.02 7.36 0.28
C GLY A 23 -13.05 6.71 -0.67
N TRP A 24 -12.63 5.63 -1.32
CA TRP A 24 -13.44 4.91 -2.31
C TRP A 24 -14.49 3.98 -1.70
N TRP A 25 -14.40 3.68 -0.40
CA TRP A 25 -15.08 2.53 0.25
C TRP A 25 -16.36 2.90 1.00
N GLY A 26 -16.85 4.15 0.88
CA GLY A 26 -18.00 4.62 1.64
C GLY A 26 -17.69 4.77 3.13
N ASP A 27 -18.71 4.69 3.97
CA ASP A 27 -18.60 5.01 5.40
C ASP A 27 -17.92 3.93 6.23
N ASN A 28 -17.92 2.67 5.77
CA ASN A 28 -17.31 1.53 6.45
C ASN A 28 -16.21 0.86 5.59
N PRO A 29 -15.00 1.42 5.53
CA PRO A 29 -13.89 0.84 4.78
C PRO A 29 -13.46 -0.53 5.34
N PRO A 30 -12.96 -1.46 4.47
CA PRO A 30 -12.68 -2.84 4.85
C PRO A 30 -11.40 -3.04 5.68
N TYR A 31 -10.75 -1.98 6.09
CA TYR A 31 -9.46 -2.08 6.81
C TYR A 31 -9.62 -2.40 8.29
N HIS A 32 -10.64 -1.81 8.95
CA HIS A 32 -10.94 -1.98 10.39
C HIS A 32 -9.70 -1.77 11.28
N ALA A 33 -8.78 -0.92 10.87
CA ALA A 33 -7.49 -0.66 11.51
C ALA A 33 -6.93 0.72 11.11
N PRO A 34 -5.94 1.25 11.85
CA PRO A 34 -5.21 2.44 11.44
C PRO A 34 -4.61 2.29 10.05
N THR A 35 -4.91 3.25 9.16
CA THR A 35 -4.52 3.24 7.76
C THR A 35 -3.82 4.55 7.42
N PHE A 36 -2.55 4.47 7.03
CA PHE A 36 -1.67 5.60 6.80
C PHE A 36 -1.59 5.92 5.31
N ILE A 37 -1.98 7.13 4.94
CA ILE A 37 -2.01 7.60 3.55
C ILE A 37 -0.81 8.48 3.28
N LEU A 38 0.10 8.03 2.43
CA LEU A 38 1.24 8.82 1.96
C LEU A 38 0.78 9.92 1.00
N THR A 39 1.08 11.15 1.34
CA THR A 39 0.67 12.35 0.59
C THR A 39 1.68 13.47 0.78
N HIS A 40 1.68 14.48 -0.10
CA HIS A 40 2.44 15.73 0.08
C HIS A 40 1.62 16.85 0.73
N HIS A 41 0.32 16.62 0.94
CA HIS A 41 -0.60 17.65 1.44
C HIS A 41 -1.24 17.17 2.73
N ALA A 42 -1.02 17.94 3.80
CA ALA A 42 -1.53 17.62 5.12
C ALA A 42 -3.07 17.62 5.17
N ARG A 43 -3.61 16.74 5.98
CA ARG A 43 -5.04 16.66 6.26
C ARG A 43 -5.25 16.09 7.65
N ALA A 44 -6.31 16.52 8.32
CA ALA A 44 -6.71 15.95 9.60
C ALA A 44 -7.10 14.46 9.45
N PRO A 45 -6.83 13.61 10.43
CA PRO A 45 -7.28 12.21 10.41
C PRO A 45 -8.79 12.10 10.26
N ILE A 46 -9.24 11.05 9.56
CA ILE A 46 -10.65 10.76 9.36
C ILE A 46 -10.99 9.44 10.05
N MET A 47 -11.84 9.49 11.05
CA MET A 47 -12.41 8.30 11.68
C MET A 47 -13.62 7.83 10.86
N MET A 48 -13.63 6.56 10.50
CA MET A 48 -14.67 5.91 9.73
C MET A 48 -15.40 4.88 10.59
N GLU A 49 -16.55 4.44 10.13
CA GLU A 49 -17.25 3.31 10.74
C GLU A 49 -16.39 2.04 10.69
N GLY A 50 -16.68 1.08 11.57
CA GLY A 50 -15.98 -0.21 11.60
C GLY A 50 -14.53 -0.16 12.09
N GLY A 51 -14.06 1.00 12.64
CA GLY A 51 -12.75 1.10 13.27
C GLY A 51 -11.58 1.47 12.35
N THR A 52 -11.85 1.81 11.09
CA THR A 52 -10.80 2.39 10.22
C THR A 52 -10.56 3.85 10.58
N THR A 53 -9.28 4.25 10.73
CA THR A 53 -8.90 5.65 10.83
C THR A 53 -7.84 5.95 9.75
N PHE A 54 -8.12 6.90 8.87
CA PHE A 54 -7.15 7.37 7.90
C PHE A 54 -6.28 8.47 8.50
N HIS A 55 -4.97 8.26 8.49
CA HIS A 55 -3.94 9.23 8.88
C HIS A 55 -3.18 9.69 7.64
N PHE A 56 -2.98 10.98 7.47
CA PHE A 56 -2.31 11.53 6.29
C PHE A 56 -0.88 11.92 6.64
N ILE A 57 0.09 11.23 6.01
CA ILE A 57 1.51 11.35 6.34
C ILE A 57 2.25 12.07 5.24
N THR A 58 2.88 13.19 5.58
CA THR A 58 3.61 14.06 4.65
C THR A 58 5.14 13.94 4.75
N ASN A 59 5.64 13.22 5.75
CA ASN A 59 7.08 13.13 6.08
C ASN A 59 7.76 11.91 5.45
N GLY A 60 7.19 11.34 4.39
CA GLY A 60 7.80 10.24 3.62
C GLY A 60 7.53 8.84 4.16
N ILE A 61 8.11 7.86 3.46
CA ILE A 61 7.84 6.43 3.69
C ILE A 61 8.32 5.94 5.06
N GLU A 62 9.44 6.45 5.55
CA GLU A 62 10.01 6.04 6.84
C GLU A 62 9.10 6.47 8.00
N ALA A 63 8.62 7.72 7.97
CA ALA A 63 7.71 8.22 8.98
C ALA A 63 6.37 7.48 8.98
N ALA A 64 5.83 7.14 7.80
CA ALA A 64 4.62 6.35 7.67
C ALA A 64 4.82 4.94 8.23
N LEU A 65 5.96 4.29 7.93
CA LEU A 65 6.27 2.95 8.42
C LEU A 65 6.44 2.93 9.94
N ALA A 66 7.14 3.91 10.50
CA ALA A 66 7.34 4.01 11.95
C ALA A 66 6.00 4.15 12.69
N GLN A 67 5.11 5.02 12.20
CA GLN A 67 3.78 5.21 12.78
C GLN A 67 2.89 3.97 12.60
N ALA A 68 2.94 3.33 11.43
CA ALA A 68 2.18 2.11 11.16
C ALA A 68 2.64 0.96 12.06
N LYS A 69 3.95 0.76 12.25
CA LYS A 69 4.50 -0.24 13.17
C LYS A 69 4.08 0.04 14.62
N ALA A 70 4.17 1.28 15.07
CA ALA A 70 3.73 1.66 16.41
C ALA A 70 2.23 1.39 16.64
N ALA A 71 1.39 1.63 15.62
CA ALA A 71 -0.04 1.37 15.69
C ALA A 71 -0.40 -0.13 15.56
N ALA A 72 0.42 -0.90 14.85
CA ALA A 72 0.21 -2.34 14.66
C ALA A 72 0.61 -3.16 15.90
N GLY A 73 1.54 -2.65 16.73
CA GLY A 73 2.11 -3.43 17.84
C GLY A 73 2.81 -4.69 17.31
N ASP A 74 2.35 -5.86 17.76
CA ASP A 74 2.90 -7.17 17.35
C ASP A 74 2.26 -7.72 16.05
N LEU A 75 1.34 -6.96 15.44
CA LEU A 75 0.69 -7.34 14.18
C LEU A 75 1.43 -6.77 12.96
N ASP A 76 1.13 -7.32 11.80
CA ASP A 76 1.73 -6.92 10.55
C ASP A 76 1.31 -5.50 10.09
N VAL A 77 2.20 -4.89 9.31
CA VAL A 77 1.91 -3.70 8.52
C VAL A 77 1.78 -4.11 7.06
N LYS A 78 0.60 -3.90 6.46
CA LYS A 78 0.34 -4.20 5.06
C LYS A 78 0.45 -2.97 4.18
N ILE A 79 1.31 -3.02 3.17
CA ILE A 79 1.45 -1.97 2.15
C ILE A 79 0.52 -2.33 0.98
N GLY A 80 -0.58 -1.57 0.82
CA GLY A 80 -1.65 -1.89 -0.11
C GLY A 80 -1.53 -1.26 -1.52
N GLY A 81 -0.45 -0.53 -1.79
CA GLY A 81 -0.23 0.10 -3.11
C GLY A 81 -0.31 1.64 -3.04
N GLY A 82 -0.29 2.43 -4.17
CA GLY A 82 -0.03 1.98 -5.56
C GLY A 82 1.40 1.60 -5.86
N VAL A 83 1.68 1.43 -7.16
CA VAL A 83 2.97 0.96 -7.66
C VAL A 83 4.13 1.78 -7.11
N LEU A 84 4.10 3.09 -7.20
CA LEU A 84 5.18 3.96 -6.71
C LEU A 84 5.42 3.84 -5.20
N THR A 85 4.36 3.62 -4.42
CA THR A 85 4.47 3.41 -2.98
C THR A 85 5.19 2.09 -2.68
N VAL A 86 4.74 0.99 -3.30
CA VAL A 86 5.36 -0.32 -3.10
C VAL A 86 6.83 -0.31 -3.54
N ARG A 87 7.15 0.30 -4.68
CA ARG A 87 8.53 0.42 -5.19
C ARG A 87 9.45 1.12 -4.20
N GLN A 88 9.02 2.21 -3.58
CA GLN A 88 9.83 2.90 -2.57
C GLN A 88 10.18 1.99 -1.39
N TYR A 89 9.22 1.24 -0.88
CA TYR A 89 9.46 0.29 0.23
C TYR A 89 10.29 -0.92 -0.18
N LEU A 90 10.15 -1.43 -1.44
CA LEU A 90 11.01 -2.48 -1.98
C LEU A 90 12.47 -2.02 -2.03
N LEU A 91 12.72 -0.84 -2.61
CA LEU A 91 14.07 -0.29 -2.75
C LEU A 91 14.70 0.06 -1.39
N ALA A 92 13.88 0.45 -0.41
CA ALA A 92 14.32 0.66 0.97
C ALA A 92 14.56 -0.64 1.75
N GLY A 93 14.29 -1.81 1.15
CA GLY A 93 14.40 -3.10 1.80
C GLY A 93 13.45 -3.27 3.01
N ALA A 94 12.31 -2.62 2.98
CA ALA A 94 11.36 -2.56 4.09
C ALA A 94 10.14 -3.47 3.94
N ILE A 95 10.15 -4.36 2.95
CA ILE A 95 9.13 -5.37 2.74
C ILE A 95 9.76 -6.74 3.03
N ASP A 96 9.21 -7.48 3.96
CA ASP A 96 9.67 -8.82 4.33
C ASP A 96 9.03 -9.88 3.42
N GLU A 97 7.76 -9.71 3.09
CA GLU A 97 6.98 -10.59 2.24
C GLU A 97 6.18 -9.78 1.21
N LEU A 98 6.20 -10.24 -0.03
CA LEU A 98 5.44 -9.66 -1.14
C LEU A 98 4.53 -10.72 -1.76
N HIS A 99 3.22 -10.54 -1.63
CA HIS A 99 2.22 -11.38 -2.27
C HIS A 99 1.64 -10.70 -3.50
N LEU A 100 1.78 -11.35 -4.64
CA LEU A 100 1.25 -10.91 -5.92
C LEU A 100 0.11 -11.81 -6.36
N ALA A 101 -0.96 -11.22 -6.89
CA ALA A 101 -2.01 -11.92 -7.62
C ALA A 101 -1.97 -11.46 -9.08
N GLN A 102 -1.37 -12.27 -9.93
CA GLN A 102 -1.22 -11.98 -11.35
C GLN A 102 -2.41 -12.52 -12.14
N SER A 103 -3.24 -11.62 -12.65
CA SER A 103 -4.34 -11.98 -13.55
C SER A 103 -3.83 -12.46 -14.90
N PRO A 104 -4.50 -13.41 -15.57
CA PRO A 104 -4.12 -13.93 -16.89
C PRO A 104 -4.53 -12.98 -18.01
N VAL A 105 -4.15 -11.71 -17.91
CA VAL A 105 -4.48 -10.63 -18.84
C VAL A 105 -3.22 -9.90 -19.28
N VAL A 106 -3.08 -9.68 -20.59
CA VAL A 106 -2.00 -8.87 -21.15
C VAL A 106 -2.53 -7.48 -21.47
N LEU A 107 -2.15 -6.50 -20.65
CA LEU A 107 -2.63 -5.12 -20.80
C LEU A 107 -1.91 -4.35 -21.93
N GLY A 108 -0.69 -4.74 -22.29
CA GLY A 108 0.14 -4.09 -23.30
C GLY A 108 0.71 -2.71 -22.88
N ARG A 109 0.18 -2.11 -21.84
CA ARG A 109 0.66 -0.83 -21.25
C ARG A 109 0.26 -0.74 -19.78
N GLY A 110 0.92 0.12 -19.03
CA GLY A 110 0.64 0.35 -17.60
C GLY A 110 1.90 0.68 -16.82
N GLU A 111 1.78 0.85 -15.52
CA GLU A 111 2.91 1.02 -14.62
C GLU A 111 3.50 -0.35 -14.28
N SER A 112 4.81 -0.51 -14.45
CA SER A 112 5.52 -1.73 -14.07
C SER A 112 5.95 -1.65 -12.61
N LEU A 113 5.55 -2.66 -11.82
CA LEU A 113 5.94 -2.74 -10.40
C LEU A 113 7.45 -2.98 -10.25
N PHE A 114 8.06 -3.75 -11.13
CA PHE A 114 9.44 -4.22 -10.99
C PHE A 114 10.43 -3.65 -12.03
N ALA A 115 10.01 -2.69 -12.87
CA ALA A 115 10.95 -2.09 -13.82
C ALA A 115 12.20 -1.56 -13.10
N ASP A 116 13.38 -1.95 -13.59
CA ASP A 116 14.67 -1.54 -13.05
C ASP A 116 14.90 -1.88 -11.55
N ILE A 117 14.20 -2.90 -11.02
CA ILE A 117 14.44 -3.43 -9.67
C ILE A 117 14.99 -4.85 -9.77
N ASP A 118 16.22 -5.04 -9.29
CA ASP A 118 16.83 -6.34 -9.12
C ASP A 118 16.35 -7.00 -7.80
N LEU A 119 15.21 -7.69 -7.86
CA LEU A 119 14.65 -8.35 -6.69
C LEU A 119 15.60 -9.40 -6.08
N PRO A 120 16.26 -10.28 -6.86
CA PRO A 120 17.26 -11.19 -6.32
C PRO A 120 18.42 -10.46 -5.64
N GLY A 121 18.93 -9.37 -6.22
CA GLY A 121 19.97 -8.53 -5.63
C GLY A 121 19.54 -7.87 -4.33
N LEU A 122 18.25 -7.56 -4.16
CA LEU A 122 17.64 -7.11 -2.90
C LEU A 122 17.35 -8.23 -1.90
N GLY A 123 17.62 -9.50 -2.26
CA GLY A 123 17.45 -10.66 -1.40
C GLY A 123 16.09 -11.36 -1.51
N TYR A 124 15.21 -10.91 -2.41
CA TYR A 124 13.91 -11.56 -2.59
C TYR A 124 14.02 -12.84 -3.43
N ARG A 125 13.29 -13.87 -3.03
CA ARG A 125 13.12 -15.10 -3.78
C ARG A 125 11.68 -15.55 -3.76
N VAL A 126 11.22 -16.19 -4.83
CA VAL A 126 9.91 -16.83 -4.86
C VAL A 126 9.93 -18.03 -3.91
N THR A 127 9.02 -18.03 -2.95
CA THR A 127 8.86 -19.10 -1.96
C THR A 127 7.60 -19.92 -2.18
N GLU A 128 6.60 -19.35 -2.85
CA GLU A 128 5.36 -20.03 -3.16
C GLU A 128 4.80 -19.58 -4.51
N THR A 129 4.19 -20.49 -5.26
CA THR A 129 3.42 -20.19 -6.48
C THR A 129 2.17 -21.06 -6.50
N VAL A 130 1.00 -20.43 -6.50
CA VAL A 130 -0.29 -21.13 -6.52
C VAL A 130 -1.10 -20.64 -7.72
N PRO A 131 -1.19 -21.45 -8.79
CA PRO A 131 -2.08 -21.12 -9.91
C PRO A 131 -3.54 -21.40 -9.55
N THR A 132 -4.41 -20.47 -9.95
CA THR A 132 -5.86 -20.62 -9.86
C THR A 132 -6.48 -20.33 -11.23
N GLU A 133 -7.78 -20.50 -11.38
CA GLU A 133 -8.49 -20.20 -12.62
C GLU A 133 -8.41 -18.71 -13.00
N LEU A 134 -8.42 -17.80 -12.00
CA LEU A 134 -8.53 -16.36 -12.22
C LEU A 134 -7.20 -15.61 -12.02
N ALA A 135 -6.23 -16.21 -11.34
CA ALA A 135 -4.95 -15.58 -11.07
C ALA A 135 -3.87 -16.60 -10.73
N THR A 136 -2.61 -16.23 -10.90
CA THR A 136 -1.48 -16.93 -10.29
C THR A 136 -1.01 -16.13 -9.07
N HIS A 137 -1.05 -16.74 -7.90
CA HIS A 137 -0.52 -16.16 -6.69
C HIS A 137 0.96 -16.50 -6.56
N ILE A 138 1.78 -15.48 -6.31
CA ILE A 138 3.23 -15.61 -6.17
C ILE A 138 3.61 -14.91 -4.86
N VAL A 139 4.28 -15.65 -3.99
CA VAL A 139 4.84 -15.11 -2.74
C VAL A 139 6.34 -15.01 -2.89
N LEU A 140 6.88 -13.84 -2.61
CA LEU A 140 8.32 -13.61 -2.51
C LEU A 140 8.65 -13.22 -1.08
N THR A 141 9.71 -13.78 -0.54
CA THR A 141 10.23 -13.41 0.78
C THR A 141 11.68 -12.98 0.67
N ARG A 142 12.08 -12.15 1.61
CA ARG A 142 13.44 -11.66 1.74
C ARG A 142 14.17 -12.35 2.88
#